data_6004ef1f203e2db650098db92be87683
#
_entry.id   6004ef1f203e2db650098db92be87683
#
_cell.length_a   1.000
_cell.length_b   1.000
_cell.length_c   1.000
_cell.angle_alpha   90.00
_cell.angle_beta   90.00
_cell.angle_gamma   90.00
#
_symmetry.space_group_name_H-M   'P 1'
#
loop_
_entity.id
_entity.type
_entity.pdbx_description
1 polymer ?
#
loop_
_entity_poly.entity_id
_entity_poly.type
_entity_poly.pdbx_seq_one_letter_code
_entity_poly.pdbx_strand_id
1 'polypeptide(L)'
;VVEAKDGVIRKYLVPLTRQILVQDGDFVKAGAPLSDGQTAPADILSIKGPFAVQEYVVNEIQEVYRLQGVKINDKHIEVIVRQMMRKVTIEDAGDTIFLEGDVEDKIDFNTENDNIFDKKVVTEAGESGKLKPGQIVTLRDIREENSILRRADKKLVEYRDAKPATSSPLLLGITKASLGTQSWISAASFQETTKVLSSAAIQGKTDLMMGLKENVITGHPIPAGTGLREFENMIVGSKEEYELLMTTKEAMSFDEEE
;
A
#
# COMPACT_ATOMS: atom_id res chain seq x y z
N VAL A 1 10.96 -0.77 38.65
CA VAL A 1 11.24 -2.17 38.31
C VAL A 1 9.93 -2.77 37.80
N VAL A 2 9.95 -3.44 36.64
CA VAL A 2 8.79 -4.13 36.09
C VAL A 2 9.13 -5.62 35.99
N GLU A 3 8.28 -6.45 36.54
CA GLU A 3 8.40 -7.91 36.49
C GLU A 3 7.39 -8.46 35.49
N ALA A 4 7.86 -9.18 34.48
CA ALA A 4 7.00 -9.83 33.50
C ALA A 4 6.47 -11.16 34.02
N LYS A 5 5.37 -11.67 33.46
CA LYS A 5 4.80 -12.99 33.82
C LYS A 5 5.80 -14.15 33.71
N ASP A 6 6.79 -13.99 32.84
CA ASP A 6 7.85 -14.98 32.57
C ASP A 6 9.01 -14.87 33.58
N GLY A 7 8.88 -14.06 34.66
CA GLY A 7 9.89 -13.83 35.67
C GLY A 7 11.04 -12.94 35.24
N VAL A 8 10.95 -12.31 34.06
CA VAL A 8 11.98 -11.39 33.57
C VAL A 8 11.82 -10.01 34.24
N ILE A 9 12.83 -9.59 34.98
CA ILE A 9 12.84 -8.30 35.67
C ILE A 9 13.56 -7.26 34.84
N ARG A 10 12.89 -6.17 34.50
CA ARG A 10 13.48 -5.01 33.80
C ARG A 10 13.48 -3.79 34.69
N LYS A 11 14.63 -3.09 34.76
CA LYS A 11 14.80 -1.86 35.51
C LYS A 11 14.84 -0.68 34.57
N TYR A 12 13.95 0.27 34.76
CA TYR A 12 13.90 1.52 34.01
C TYR A 12 14.26 2.68 34.94
N LEU A 13 15.15 3.55 34.49
CA LEU A 13 15.53 4.76 35.25
C LEU A 13 14.62 5.90 34.79
N VAL A 14 13.82 6.44 35.69
CA VAL A 14 12.94 7.57 35.41
C VAL A 14 13.58 8.82 36.03
N PRO A 15 13.80 9.92 35.28
CA PRO A 15 14.29 11.17 35.81
C PRO A 15 13.35 11.74 36.90
N LEU A 16 13.90 12.38 37.92
CA LEU A 16 13.13 12.98 39.00
C LEU A 16 12.16 14.10 38.58
N THR A 17 12.36 14.62 37.36
CA THR A 17 11.49 15.64 36.75
C THR A 17 10.17 15.09 36.20
N ARG A 18 10.05 13.76 36.08
CA ARG A 18 8.84 13.11 35.56
C ARG A 18 8.04 12.47 36.68
N GLN A 19 6.74 12.67 36.64
CA GLN A 19 5.83 12.05 37.60
C GLN A 19 5.57 10.58 37.17
N ILE A 20 5.63 9.68 38.15
CA ILE A 20 5.28 8.26 37.94
C ILE A 20 3.76 8.14 38.02
N LEU A 21 3.15 7.49 37.04
CA LEU A 21 1.69 7.32 36.92
C LEU A 21 1.18 6.02 37.55
N VAL A 22 2.08 5.09 37.87
CA VAL A 22 1.76 3.76 38.40
C VAL A 22 2.22 3.64 39.85
N GLN A 23 1.47 2.86 40.64
CA GLN A 23 1.82 2.58 42.04
C GLN A 23 2.54 1.23 42.16
N ASP A 24 3.14 1.00 43.31
CA ASP A 24 3.82 -0.26 43.59
C ASP A 24 2.79 -1.41 43.68
N GLY A 25 3.00 -2.49 42.96
CA GLY A 25 2.07 -3.61 42.84
C GLY A 25 1.02 -3.50 41.74
N ASP A 26 0.96 -2.41 41.01
CA ASP A 26 0.02 -2.27 39.89
C ASP A 26 0.37 -3.19 38.73
N PHE A 27 -0.67 -3.77 38.09
CA PHE A 27 -0.53 -4.53 36.87
C PHE A 27 -0.58 -3.60 35.65
N VAL A 28 0.50 -3.54 34.89
CA VAL A 28 0.61 -2.74 33.67
C VAL A 28 0.55 -3.61 32.42
N LYS A 29 -0.22 -3.17 31.43
CA LYS A 29 -0.26 -3.80 30.10
C LYS A 29 0.86 -3.29 29.22
N ALA A 30 1.26 -4.08 28.23
CA ALA A 30 2.22 -3.63 27.22
C ALA A 30 1.78 -2.31 26.56
N GLY A 31 2.70 -1.34 26.48
CA GLY A 31 2.43 -0.01 25.96
C GLY A 31 1.68 0.94 26.89
N ALA A 32 1.41 0.58 28.15
CA ALA A 32 0.90 1.52 29.14
C ALA A 32 2.01 2.50 29.56
N PRO A 33 1.74 3.84 29.67
CA PRO A 33 2.72 4.80 30.11
C PRO A 33 3.00 4.59 31.60
N LEU A 34 4.28 4.48 31.96
CA LEU A 34 4.74 4.36 33.35
C LEU A 34 5.01 5.71 34.00
N SER A 35 5.36 6.70 33.18
CA SER A 35 5.64 8.06 33.63
C SER A 35 4.93 9.07 32.75
N ASP A 36 4.73 10.27 33.28
CA ASP A 36 4.21 11.38 32.49
C ASP A 36 5.18 11.76 31.37
N GLY A 37 4.62 12.14 30.20
CA GLY A 37 5.35 12.55 29.01
C GLY A 37 4.69 12.10 27.73
N GLN A 38 5.12 12.70 26.63
CA GLN A 38 4.62 12.32 25.30
C GLN A 38 5.18 10.96 24.88
N THR A 39 4.31 10.10 24.40
CA THR A 39 4.67 8.80 23.84
C THR A 39 4.95 8.95 22.35
N ALA A 40 6.06 8.41 21.87
CA ALA A 40 6.34 8.43 20.43
C ALA A 40 5.33 7.55 19.69
N PRO A 41 4.67 8.05 18.63
CA PRO A 41 3.72 7.25 17.86
C PRO A 41 4.33 5.96 17.26
N ALA A 42 5.63 5.98 16.97
CA ALA A 42 6.36 4.81 16.49
C ALA A 42 6.41 3.67 17.51
N ASP A 43 6.58 4.01 18.81
CA ASP A 43 6.58 3.01 19.89
C ASP A 43 5.18 2.43 20.11
N ILE A 44 4.14 3.25 19.98
CA ILE A 44 2.77 2.77 20.04
C ILE A 44 2.49 1.80 18.88
N LEU A 45 2.99 2.12 17.67
CA LEU A 45 2.83 1.29 16.50
C LEU A 45 3.47 -0.10 16.70
N SER A 46 4.69 -0.14 17.20
CA SER A 46 5.42 -1.39 17.41
C SER A 46 4.82 -2.26 18.53
N ILE A 47 4.23 -1.66 19.56
CA ILE A 47 3.75 -2.39 20.75
C ILE A 47 2.26 -2.69 20.69
N LYS A 48 1.42 -1.71 20.32
CA LYS A 48 -0.04 -1.80 20.35
C LYS A 48 -0.65 -2.04 18.96
N GLY A 49 0.13 -1.83 17.90
CA GLY A 49 -0.31 -1.99 16.52
C GLY A 49 -0.97 -0.75 15.89
N PRO A 50 -1.40 -0.86 14.62
CA PRO A 50 -1.81 0.29 13.80
C PRO A 50 -3.08 0.99 14.30
N PHE A 51 -4.07 0.26 14.82
CA PHE A 51 -5.32 0.86 15.30
C PHE A 51 -5.09 1.78 16.49
N ALA A 52 -4.27 1.37 17.45
CA ALA A 52 -3.97 2.18 18.63
C ALA A 52 -3.24 3.49 18.28
N VAL A 53 -2.38 3.46 17.25
CA VAL A 53 -1.72 4.68 16.75
C VAL A 53 -2.70 5.62 16.09
N GLN A 54 -3.62 5.09 15.28
CA GLN A 54 -4.66 5.90 14.63
C GLN A 54 -5.52 6.62 15.66
N GLU A 55 -6.01 5.90 16.66
CA GLU A 55 -6.78 6.45 17.76
C GLU A 55 -5.99 7.51 18.54
N TYR A 56 -4.74 7.21 18.89
CA TYR A 56 -3.86 8.13 19.60
C TYR A 56 -3.67 9.44 18.83
N VAL A 57 -3.29 9.36 17.54
CA VAL A 57 -3.02 10.54 16.72
C VAL A 57 -4.29 11.39 16.52
N VAL A 58 -5.44 10.76 16.30
CA VAL A 58 -6.72 11.48 16.15
C VAL A 58 -7.05 12.20 17.47
N ASN A 59 -6.94 11.53 18.60
CA ASN A 59 -7.24 12.13 19.91
C ASN A 59 -6.32 13.30 20.23
N GLU A 60 -5.01 13.17 20.03
CA GLU A 60 -4.04 14.24 20.28
C GLU A 60 -4.31 15.48 19.42
N ILE A 61 -4.61 15.29 18.14
CA ILE A 61 -4.95 16.39 17.22
C ILE A 61 -6.26 17.05 17.65
N GLN A 62 -7.28 16.27 17.95
CA GLN A 62 -8.59 16.78 18.39
C GLN A 62 -8.49 17.53 19.72
N GLU A 63 -7.66 17.07 20.64
CA GLU A 63 -7.44 17.78 21.90
C GLU A 63 -6.91 19.20 21.67
N VAL A 64 -5.91 19.35 20.79
CA VAL A 64 -5.38 20.67 20.42
C VAL A 64 -6.45 21.58 19.81
N TYR A 65 -7.29 21.08 18.91
CA TYR A 65 -8.36 21.86 18.32
C TYR A 65 -9.45 22.22 19.32
N ARG A 66 -9.82 21.30 20.22
CA ARG A 66 -10.83 21.53 21.27
C ARG A 66 -10.37 22.59 22.26
N LEU A 67 -9.08 22.60 22.63
CA LEU A 67 -8.49 23.63 23.48
C LEU A 67 -8.59 25.05 22.87
N GLN A 68 -8.57 25.12 21.52
CA GLN A 68 -8.76 26.37 20.77
C GLN A 68 -10.22 26.68 20.44
N GLY A 69 -11.17 25.88 20.94
CA GLY A 69 -12.61 26.07 20.69
C GLY A 69 -13.08 25.70 19.27
N VAL A 70 -12.22 25.06 18.47
CA VAL A 70 -12.53 24.64 17.09
C VAL A 70 -13.14 23.24 17.10
N LYS A 71 -14.30 23.08 16.47
CA LYS A 71 -14.97 21.78 16.30
C LYS A 71 -14.72 21.25 14.90
N ILE A 72 -13.99 20.15 14.79
CA ILE A 72 -13.70 19.44 13.56
C ILE A 72 -14.21 18.00 13.71
N ASN A 73 -14.82 17.47 12.66
CA ASN A 73 -15.22 16.05 12.65
C ASN A 73 -13.97 15.16 12.55
N ASP A 74 -13.93 14.09 13.36
CA ASP A 74 -12.82 13.15 13.41
C ASP A 74 -12.49 12.55 12.05
N LYS A 75 -13.48 12.35 11.18
CA LYS A 75 -13.32 11.79 9.83
C LYS A 75 -12.32 12.54 8.96
N HIS A 76 -12.22 13.86 9.09
CA HIS A 76 -11.26 14.66 8.34
C HIS A 76 -9.81 14.33 8.73
N ILE A 77 -9.58 14.05 10.00
CA ILE A 77 -8.26 13.67 10.52
C ILE A 77 -7.99 12.20 10.20
N GLU A 78 -8.97 11.32 10.38
CA GLU A 78 -8.87 9.89 10.10
C GLU A 78 -8.43 9.59 8.67
N VAL A 79 -8.97 10.33 7.68
CA VAL A 79 -8.58 10.20 6.27
C VAL A 79 -7.10 10.51 6.07
N ILE A 80 -6.58 11.56 6.74
CA ILE A 80 -5.17 11.93 6.65
C ILE A 80 -4.30 10.86 7.32
N VAL A 81 -4.66 10.42 8.52
CA VAL A 81 -3.92 9.39 9.27
C VAL A 81 -3.88 8.06 8.49
N ARG A 82 -4.99 7.70 7.82
CA ARG A 82 -5.02 6.53 6.94
C ARG A 82 -3.98 6.63 5.82
N GLN A 83 -3.82 7.80 5.20
CA GLN A 83 -2.80 8.01 4.16
C GLN A 83 -1.38 7.97 4.72
N MET A 84 -1.17 8.44 5.95
CA MET A 84 0.14 8.36 6.63
C MET A 84 0.57 6.91 6.92
N MET A 85 -0.38 5.98 7.02
CA MET A 85 -0.16 4.55 7.32
C MET A 85 -0.38 3.64 6.10
N ARG A 86 -0.36 4.19 4.91
CA ARG A 86 -0.57 3.45 3.66
C ARG A 86 0.62 2.58 3.28
N LYS A 87 1.82 2.96 3.71
CA LYS A 87 3.08 2.28 3.37
C LYS A 87 3.47 1.24 4.42
N VAL A 88 4.17 0.21 3.95
CA VAL A 88 4.77 -0.84 4.78
C VAL A 88 6.25 -0.96 4.44
N THR A 89 7.05 -1.39 5.42
CA THR A 89 8.47 -1.71 5.20
C THR A 89 8.59 -3.23 5.06
N ILE A 90 9.29 -3.70 4.04
CA ILE A 90 9.55 -5.10 3.82
C ILE A 90 10.61 -5.58 4.81
N GLU A 91 10.31 -6.62 5.60
CA GLU A 91 11.26 -7.24 6.53
C GLU A 91 11.97 -8.43 5.91
N ASP A 92 11.22 -9.33 5.28
CA ASP A 92 11.74 -10.48 4.53
C ASP A 92 11.03 -10.52 3.18
N ALA A 93 11.80 -10.43 2.12
CA ALA A 93 11.27 -10.43 0.76
C ALA A 93 10.73 -11.80 0.32
N GLY A 94 11.14 -12.88 0.97
CA GLY A 94 10.79 -14.23 0.56
C GLY A 94 11.12 -14.49 -0.92
N ASP A 95 10.14 -15.01 -1.65
CA ASP A 95 10.27 -15.27 -3.10
C ASP A 95 9.55 -14.19 -3.96
N THR A 96 9.22 -13.04 -3.37
CA THR A 96 8.59 -11.91 -4.08
C THR A 96 9.60 -11.07 -4.84
N ILE A 97 9.10 -10.12 -5.64
CA ILE A 97 9.93 -9.15 -6.38
C ILE A 97 10.51 -8.04 -5.49
N PHE A 98 10.12 -7.96 -4.23
CA PHE A 98 10.53 -6.89 -3.32
C PHE A 98 11.97 -7.09 -2.83
N LEU A 99 12.57 -6.00 -2.34
CA LEU A 99 13.86 -6.01 -1.66
C LEU A 99 13.65 -5.77 -0.16
N GLU A 100 14.51 -6.37 0.66
CA GLU A 100 14.50 -6.14 2.10
C GLU A 100 14.79 -4.67 2.43
N GLY A 101 13.97 -4.08 3.29
CA GLY A 101 14.07 -2.68 3.69
C GLY A 101 13.37 -1.68 2.77
N ASP A 102 12.80 -2.10 1.65
CA ASP A 102 12.01 -1.23 0.78
C ASP A 102 10.69 -0.81 1.42
N VAL A 103 10.22 0.36 1.01
CA VAL A 103 8.97 0.94 1.50
C VAL A 103 7.95 0.94 0.36
N GLU A 104 7.02 -0.01 0.44
CA GLU A 104 6.02 -0.24 -0.59
C GLU A 104 4.60 0.09 -0.14
N ASP A 105 3.69 0.19 -1.08
CA ASP A 105 2.27 0.39 -0.81
C ASP A 105 1.65 -0.92 -0.27
N LYS A 106 0.88 -0.83 0.79
CA LYS A 106 0.22 -1.99 1.40
C LYS A 106 -0.67 -2.77 0.42
N ILE A 107 -1.27 -2.07 -0.56
CA ILE A 107 -2.11 -2.72 -1.57
C ILE A 107 -1.25 -3.52 -2.53
N ASP A 108 -0.16 -2.93 -3.02
CA ASP A 108 0.77 -3.60 -3.94
C ASP A 108 1.46 -4.79 -3.28
N PHE A 109 1.84 -4.63 -1.99
CA PHE A 109 2.36 -5.72 -1.16
C PHE A 109 1.39 -6.90 -1.03
N ASN A 110 0.12 -6.63 -0.72
CA ASN A 110 -0.89 -7.69 -0.61
C ASN A 110 -1.13 -8.36 -1.97
N THR A 111 -1.23 -7.57 -3.04
CA THR A 111 -1.45 -8.10 -4.41
C THR A 111 -0.32 -9.02 -4.84
N GLU A 112 0.93 -8.67 -4.54
CA GLU A 112 2.07 -9.52 -4.88
C GLU A 112 2.10 -10.81 -4.04
N ASN A 113 1.80 -10.73 -2.74
CA ASN A 113 1.68 -11.92 -1.91
C ASN A 113 0.55 -12.84 -2.37
N ASP A 114 -0.60 -12.28 -2.78
CA ASP A 114 -1.72 -13.06 -3.35
C ASP A 114 -1.32 -13.71 -4.68
N ASN A 115 -0.54 -13.02 -5.51
CA ASN A 115 0.00 -13.56 -6.76
C ASN A 115 0.91 -14.76 -6.54
N ILE A 116 1.63 -14.80 -5.41
CA ILE A 116 2.59 -15.87 -5.10
C ILE A 116 1.95 -17.01 -4.32
N PHE A 117 0.84 -16.79 -3.66
CA PHE A 117 0.23 -17.70 -2.68
C PHE A 117 0.11 -19.16 -3.16
N ASP A 118 -0.31 -19.40 -4.42
CA ASP A 118 -0.46 -20.77 -4.97
C ASP A 118 0.73 -21.21 -5.84
N LYS A 119 1.78 -20.40 -5.95
CA LYS A 119 2.92 -20.72 -6.80
C LYS A 119 3.96 -21.56 -6.05
N LYS A 120 4.76 -22.24 -6.83
CA LYS A 120 5.87 -23.10 -6.38
C LYS A 120 7.18 -22.57 -6.96
N VAL A 121 8.24 -22.70 -6.18
CA VAL A 121 9.60 -22.38 -6.61
C VAL A 121 10.31 -23.66 -6.96
N VAL A 122 10.88 -23.71 -8.15
CA VAL A 122 11.69 -24.84 -8.61
C VAL A 122 13.01 -24.84 -7.85
N THR A 123 13.27 -25.89 -7.07
CA THR A 123 14.55 -26.07 -6.38
C THR A 123 15.58 -26.72 -7.29
N GLU A 124 15.21 -27.84 -7.92
CA GLU A 124 16.01 -28.51 -8.95
C GLU A 124 15.20 -28.69 -10.22
N ALA A 125 15.73 -28.20 -11.34
CA ALA A 125 15.08 -28.31 -12.64
C ALA A 125 15.14 -29.71 -13.26
N GLY A 126 15.90 -30.63 -12.68
CA GLY A 126 16.13 -31.96 -13.26
C GLY A 126 16.66 -31.86 -14.69
N GLU A 127 16.07 -32.62 -15.60
CA GLU A 127 16.37 -32.57 -17.05
C GLU A 127 15.29 -31.82 -17.85
N SER A 128 14.60 -30.86 -17.22
CA SER A 128 13.60 -30.03 -17.90
C SER A 128 14.29 -29.02 -18.83
N GLY A 129 13.78 -28.91 -20.06
CA GLY A 129 14.21 -27.89 -21.01
C GLY A 129 13.51 -26.54 -20.86
N LYS A 130 12.44 -26.49 -20.06
CA LYS A 130 11.59 -25.29 -19.92
C LYS A 130 11.78 -24.57 -18.59
N LEU A 131 11.95 -25.31 -17.49
CA LEU A 131 12.02 -24.78 -16.16
C LEU A 131 13.46 -24.58 -15.72
N LYS A 132 13.71 -23.49 -14.99
CA LYS A 132 15.03 -23.15 -14.44
C LYS A 132 14.99 -23.18 -12.91
N PRO A 133 16.09 -23.51 -12.22
CA PRO A 133 16.18 -23.39 -10.77
C PRO A 133 15.88 -21.96 -10.32
N GLY A 134 15.09 -21.80 -9.25
CA GLY A 134 14.65 -20.49 -8.74
C GLY A 134 13.45 -19.86 -9.48
N GLN A 135 12.93 -20.50 -10.52
CA GLN A 135 11.78 -19.99 -11.24
C GLN A 135 10.49 -20.23 -10.44
N ILE A 136 9.63 -19.22 -10.40
CA ILE A 136 8.29 -19.28 -9.78
C ILE A 136 7.28 -19.71 -10.84
N VAL A 137 6.60 -20.82 -10.59
CA VAL A 137 5.67 -21.44 -11.55
C VAL A 137 4.42 -21.96 -10.85
N THR A 138 3.38 -22.22 -11.60
CA THR A 138 2.16 -22.85 -11.07
C THR A 138 2.37 -24.36 -10.85
N LEU A 139 1.64 -24.93 -9.90
CA LEU A 139 1.66 -26.39 -9.67
C LEU A 139 1.24 -27.17 -10.92
N ARG A 140 0.39 -26.57 -11.78
CA ARG A 140 -0.06 -27.17 -13.03
C ARG A 140 1.10 -27.33 -14.01
N ASP A 141 1.88 -26.27 -14.22
CA ASP A 141 3.03 -26.28 -15.12
C ASP A 141 4.07 -27.34 -14.72
N ILE A 142 4.33 -27.46 -13.41
CA ILE A 142 5.24 -28.48 -12.88
C ILE A 142 4.69 -29.89 -13.14
N ARG A 143 3.39 -30.12 -12.94
CA ARG A 143 2.78 -31.43 -13.17
C ARG A 143 2.81 -31.81 -14.67
N GLU A 144 2.56 -30.88 -15.56
CA GLU A 144 2.63 -31.07 -17.00
C GLU A 144 4.06 -31.43 -17.42
N GLU A 145 5.04 -30.65 -16.98
CA GLU A 145 6.46 -30.91 -17.28
C GLU A 145 6.94 -32.24 -16.68
N ASN A 146 6.63 -32.53 -15.43
CA ASN A 146 6.95 -33.80 -14.79
C ASN A 146 6.28 -35.01 -15.49
N SER A 147 5.11 -34.84 -16.09
CA SER A 147 4.46 -35.89 -16.89
C SER A 147 5.24 -36.18 -18.18
N ILE A 148 5.78 -35.13 -18.82
CA ILE A 148 6.63 -35.27 -20.02
C ILE A 148 7.95 -35.96 -19.66
N LEU A 149 8.60 -35.53 -18.58
CA LEU A 149 9.87 -36.08 -18.11
C LEU A 149 9.73 -37.56 -17.72
N ARG A 150 8.63 -37.95 -17.05
CA ARG A 150 8.33 -39.37 -16.75
C ARG A 150 8.22 -40.24 -17.98
N ARG A 151 7.57 -39.73 -19.05
CA ARG A 151 7.44 -40.47 -20.32
C ARG A 151 8.77 -40.63 -21.04
N ALA A 152 9.70 -39.68 -20.81
CA ALA A 152 11.06 -39.69 -21.38
C ALA A 152 12.10 -40.39 -20.50
N ASP A 153 11.67 -40.94 -19.34
CA ASP A 153 12.53 -41.61 -18.33
C ASP A 153 13.67 -40.71 -17.82
N LYS A 154 13.34 -39.41 -17.60
CA LYS A 154 14.27 -38.35 -17.18
C LYS A 154 14.07 -37.94 -15.72
N LYS A 155 15.08 -37.26 -15.14
CA LYS A 155 15.03 -36.74 -13.76
C LYS A 155 13.92 -35.69 -13.64
N LEU A 156 13.06 -35.85 -12.63
CA LEU A 156 11.92 -35.00 -12.37
C LEU A 156 12.34 -33.65 -11.78
N VAL A 157 11.47 -32.65 -11.93
CA VAL A 157 11.61 -31.34 -11.31
C VAL A 157 11.22 -31.41 -9.84
N GLU A 158 12.09 -30.95 -8.96
CA GLU A 158 11.82 -30.76 -7.53
C GLU A 158 11.40 -29.32 -7.26
N TYR A 159 10.46 -29.15 -6.35
CA TYR A 159 9.90 -27.83 -6.04
C TYR A 159 9.56 -27.72 -4.55
N ARG A 160 9.52 -26.49 -4.07
CA ARG A 160 9.00 -26.10 -2.77
C ARG A 160 7.87 -25.08 -2.90
N ASP A 161 7.13 -24.86 -1.84
CA ASP A 161 6.15 -23.78 -1.79
C ASP A 161 6.86 -22.42 -1.83
N ALA A 162 6.28 -21.47 -2.58
CA ALA A 162 6.75 -20.10 -2.59
C ALA A 162 6.50 -19.46 -1.22
N LYS A 163 7.51 -18.74 -0.71
CA LYS A 163 7.45 -18.06 0.58
C LYS A 163 6.98 -16.62 0.35
N PRO A 164 5.84 -16.18 0.94
CA PRO A 164 5.39 -14.80 0.83
C PRO A 164 6.33 -13.85 1.56
N ALA A 165 6.33 -12.59 1.16
CA ALA A 165 7.05 -11.54 1.87
C ALA A 165 6.38 -11.20 3.21
N THR A 166 7.19 -10.79 4.19
CA THR A 166 6.73 -10.24 5.46
C THR A 166 7.00 -8.75 5.54
N SER A 167 6.13 -8.00 6.21
CA SER A 167 6.27 -6.56 6.33
C SER A 167 5.86 -6.06 7.70
N SER A 168 6.43 -4.91 8.09
CA SER A 168 5.98 -4.14 9.25
C SER A 168 5.25 -2.87 8.81
N PRO A 169 4.19 -2.47 9.53
CA PRO A 169 3.48 -1.24 9.25
C PRO A 169 4.37 -0.03 9.53
N LEU A 170 4.32 0.97 8.65
CA LEU A 170 5.10 2.19 8.75
C LEU A 170 4.18 3.40 8.93
N LEU A 171 4.53 4.27 9.89
CA LEU A 171 3.89 5.57 10.05
C LEU A 171 4.77 6.66 9.43
N LEU A 172 4.30 7.27 8.36
CA LEU A 172 4.97 8.40 7.71
C LEU A 172 4.41 9.74 8.19
N GLY A 173 5.27 10.74 8.32
CA GLY A 173 4.82 12.12 8.49
C GLY A 173 4.08 12.61 7.25
N ILE A 174 3.21 13.62 7.39
CA ILE A 174 2.35 14.17 6.32
C ILE A 174 3.16 14.50 5.06
N THR A 175 4.30 15.18 5.20
CA THR A 175 5.15 15.57 4.07
C THR A 175 5.68 14.34 3.30
N LYS A 176 6.22 13.35 4.02
CA LYS A 176 6.73 12.11 3.38
C LYS A 176 5.61 11.31 2.75
N ALA A 177 4.44 11.23 3.38
CA ALA A 177 3.27 10.55 2.84
C ALA A 177 2.78 11.21 1.54
N SER A 178 2.78 12.54 1.47
CA SER A 178 2.36 13.31 0.30
C SER A 178 3.35 13.21 -0.87
N LEU A 179 4.66 13.14 -0.58
CA LEU A 179 5.70 12.95 -1.62
C LEU A 179 5.80 11.50 -2.09
N GLY A 180 5.42 10.54 -1.25
CA GLY A 180 5.44 9.10 -1.54
C GLY A 180 4.19 8.58 -2.24
N THR A 181 3.36 9.44 -2.85
CA THR A 181 2.17 9.03 -3.62
C THR A 181 2.57 8.34 -4.93
N GLN A 182 1.68 7.50 -5.47
CA GLN A 182 1.91 6.83 -6.76
C GLN A 182 2.02 7.82 -7.92
N SER A 183 1.25 8.92 -7.86
CA SER A 183 1.31 9.99 -8.86
C SER A 183 2.48 10.93 -8.59
N TRP A 184 3.44 10.95 -9.49
CA TRP A 184 4.56 11.90 -9.45
C TRP A 184 4.14 13.33 -9.77
N ILE A 185 3.09 13.53 -10.58
CA ILE A 185 2.52 14.87 -10.87
C ILE A 185 1.96 15.48 -9.59
N SER A 186 1.18 14.69 -8.83
CA SER A 186 0.63 15.12 -7.55
C SER A 186 1.71 15.46 -6.54
N ALA A 187 2.74 14.63 -6.42
CA ALA A 187 3.88 14.87 -5.54
C ALA A 187 4.66 16.13 -5.92
N ALA A 188 4.96 16.31 -7.22
CA ALA A 188 5.68 17.46 -7.73
C ALA A 188 4.95 18.78 -7.50
N SER A 189 3.62 18.78 -7.54
CA SER A 189 2.80 19.97 -7.30
C SER A 189 2.72 20.37 -5.80
N PHE A 190 3.16 19.50 -4.89
CA PHE A 190 3.13 19.78 -3.45
C PHE A 190 4.43 20.44 -2.96
N GLN A 191 5.55 19.77 -3.08
CA GLN A 191 6.88 20.26 -2.67
C GLN A 191 7.99 19.59 -3.49
N GLU A 192 9.22 20.14 -3.44
CA GLU A 192 10.41 19.58 -4.07
C GLU A 192 10.23 19.30 -5.58
N THR A 193 9.55 20.18 -6.31
CA THR A 193 9.13 20.01 -7.71
C THR A 193 10.26 19.51 -8.61
N THR A 194 11.43 20.18 -8.58
CA THR A 194 12.59 19.82 -9.42
C THR A 194 13.14 18.43 -9.12
N LYS A 195 13.22 18.08 -7.84
CA LYS A 195 13.73 16.77 -7.40
C LYS A 195 12.79 15.63 -7.81
N VAL A 196 11.47 15.84 -7.61
CA VAL A 196 10.45 14.83 -7.99
C VAL A 196 10.42 14.64 -9.50
N LEU A 197 10.44 15.74 -10.29
CA LEU A 197 10.44 15.66 -11.75
C LEU A 197 11.71 14.99 -12.28
N SER A 198 12.89 15.36 -11.77
CA SER A 198 14.15 14.73 -12.16
C SER A 198 14.18 13.24 -11.85
N SER A 199 13.71 12.85 -10.66
CA SER A 199 13.63 11.45 -10.26
C SER A 199 12.66 10.66 -11.13
N ALA A 200 11.48 11.22 -11.43
CA ALA A 200 10.50 10.60 -12.30
C ALA A 200 11.01 10.44 -13.74
N ALA A 201 11.73 11.43 -14.25
CA ALA A 201 12.33 11.38 -15.59
C ALA A 201 13.44 10.32 -15.69
N ILE A 202 14.32 10.22 -14.67
CA ILE A 202 15.37 9.20 -14.63
C ILE A 202 14.80 7.79 -14.55
N GLN A 203 13.73 7.60 -13.77
CA GLN A 203 13.07 6.30 -13.59
C GLN A 203 12.09 5.95 -14.72
N GLY A 204 11.80 6.89 -15.64
CA GLY A 204 10.83 6.69 -16.71
C GLY A 204 9.41 6.41 -16.17
N LYS A 205 9.03 7.02 -15.03
CA LYS A 205 7.72 6.80 -14.40
C LYS A 205 6.58 7.30 -15.28
N THR A 206 5.57 6.47 -15.46
CA THR A 206 4.28 6.85 -16.05
C THR A 206 3.28 7.15 -14.94
N ASP A 207 2.46 8.18 -15.08
CA ASP A 207 1.38 8.52 -14.17
C ASP A 207 0.07 7.95 -14.71
N LEU A 208 -0.65 7.18 -13.89
CA LEU A 208 -1.91 6.56 -14.30
C LEU A 208 -3.10 7.52 -14.28
N MET A 209 -2.90 8.77 -13.85
CA MET A 209 -3.93 9.81 -13.80
C MET A 209 -5.20 9.40 -13.04
N MET A 210 -5.04 8.65 -11.96
CA MET A 210 -6.16 8.11 -11.17
C MET A 210 -6.72 9.11 -10.15
N GLY A 211 -5.94 10.13 -9.78
CA GLY A 211 -6.34 11.14 -8.79
C GLY A 211 -7.01 12.36 -9.43
N LEU A 212 -7.51 13.23 -8.57
CA LEU A 212 -8.15 14.48 -9.02
C LEU A 212 -7.12 15.52 -9.47
N LYS A 213 -6.03 15.63 -8.71
CA LYS A 213 -5.02 16.68 -8.85
C LYS A 213 -4.26 16.58 -10.18
N GLU A 214 -3.87 15.40 -10.58
CA GLU A 214 -3.17 15.10 -11.82
C GLU A 214 -4.02 15.50 -13.04
N ASN A 215 -5.29 15.10 -13.04
CA ASN A 215 -6.21 15.41 -14.12
C ASN A 215 -6.49 16.92 -14.23
N VAL A 216 -6.64 17.61 -13.10
CA VAL A 216 -6.81 19.07 -13.07
C VAL A 216 -5.60 19.80 -13.64
N ILE A 217 -4.38 19.35 -13.27
CA ILE A 217 -3.12 19.99 -13.75
C ILE A 217 -2.95 19.80 -15.26
N THR A 218 -3.29 18.63 -15.80
CA THR A 218 -3.17 18.33 -17.23
C THR A 218 -4.35 18.82 -18.07
N GLY A 219 -5.43 19.30 -17.44
CA GLY A 219 -6.63 19.78 -18.12
C GLY A 219 -7.61 18.70 -18.55
N HIS A 220 -7.45 17.48 -18.02
CA HIS A 220 -8.41 16.39 -18.24
C HIS A 220 -9.61 16.48 -17.29
N PRO A 221 -10.79 15.94 -17.66
CA PRO A 221 -11.90 15.78 -16.74
C PRO A 221 -11.46 14.96 -15.54
N ILE A 222 -11.94 15.32 -14.34
CA ILE A 222 -11.68 14.55 -13.13
C ILE A 222 -12.35 13.17 -13.24
N PRO A 223 -11.74 12.09 -12.70
CA PRO A 223 -12.31 10.75 -12.76
C PRO A 223 -13.45 10.58 -11.73
N ALA A 224 -14.47 11.44 -11.83
CA ALA A 224 -15.64 11.46 -10.99
C ALA A 224 -16.84 12.04 -11.75
N GLY A 225 -18.05 11.53 -11.50
CA GLY A 225 -19.27 11.99 -12.18
C GLY A 225 -19.18 11.79 -13.69
N THR A 226 -19.47 12.83 -14.46
CA THR A 226 -19.44 12.79 -15.94
C THR A 226 -18.06 12.61 -16.55
N GLY A 227 -16.97 12.75 -15.77
CA GLY A 227 -15.61 12.50 -16.22
C GLY A 227 -15.15 11.04 -16.10
N LEU A 228 -16.00 10.13 -15.62
CA LEU A 228 -15.73 8.70 -15.66
C LEU A 228 -15.78 8.17 -17.09
N ARG A 229 -14.86 7.27 -17.44
CA ARG A 229 -14.79 6.67 -18.79
C ARG A 229 -16.10 6.00 -19.23
N GLU A 230 -16.87 5.50 -18.29
CA GLU A 230 -18.19 4.89 -18.53
C GLU A 230 -19.19 5.89 -19.10
N PHE A 231 -19.03 7.18 -18.80
CA PHE A 231 -19.91 8.25 -19.23
C PHE A 231 -19.34 9.09 -20.39
N GLU A 232 -18.11 8.81 -20.83
CA GLU A 232 -17.44 9.57 -21.90
C GLU A 232 -18.24 9.56 -23.22
N ASN A 233 -18.86 8.41 -23.50
CA ASN A 233 -19.69 8.22 -24.70
C ASN A 233 -21.21 8.36 -24.43
N MET A 234 -21.58 8.87 -23.24
CA MET A 234 -22.98 9.03 -22.90
C MET A 234 -23.55 10.29 -23.59
N ILE A 235 -24.43 10.09 -24.51
CA ILE A 235 -25.18 11.17 -25.16
C ILE A 235 -26.48 11.36 -24.39
N VAL A 236 -26.63 12.55 -23.78
CA VAL A 236 -27.86 12.94 -23.11
C VAL A 236 -28.69 13.76 -24.09
N GLY A 237 -29.76 13.17 -24.58
CA GLY A 237 -30.66 13.81 -25.55
C GLY A 237 -32.06 13.16 -25.54
N SER A 238 -32.97 13.72 -26.32
CA SER A 238 -34.26 13.09 -26.56
C SER A 238 -34.10 11.83 -27.45
N LYS A 239 -35.08 10.93 -27.39
CA LYS A 239 -35.06 9.75 -28.24
C LYS A 239 -35.02 10.12 -29.72
N GLU A 240 -35.67 11.19 -30.11
CA GLU A 240 -35.72 11.73 -31.48
C GLU A 240 -34.34 12.25 -31.94
N GLU A 241 -33.59 12.95 -31.06
CA GLU A 241 -32.23 13.40 -31.33
C GLU A 241 -31.26 12.23 -31.49
N TYR A 242 -31.43 11.18 -30.70
CA TYR A 242 -30.62 9.96 -30.81
C TYR A 242 -30.84 9.25 -32.15
N GLU A 243 -32.11 9.08 -32.57
CA GLU A 243 -32.47 8.46 -33.86
C GLU A 243 -31.92 9.29 -35.04
N LEU A 244 -31.93 10.63 -34.92
CA LEU A 244 -31.37 11.52 -35.92
C LEU A 244 -29.83 11.41 -36.03
N LEU A 245 -29.15 11.30 -34.90
CA LEU A 245 -27.69 11.10 -34.86
C LEU A 245 -27.27 9.75 -35.39
N MET A 246 -28.05 8.69 -35.17
CA MET A 246 -27.77 7.37 -35.70
C MET A 246 -27.95 7.32 -37.22
N THR A 247 -29.04 7.89 -37.75
CA THR A 247 -29.24 8.01 -39.20
C THR A 247 -28.19 8.83 -39.90
N THR A 248 -27.68 9.88 -39.24
CA THR A 248 -26.61 10.72 -39.82
C THR A 248 -25.25 9.99 -39.82
N LYS A 249 -24.97 9.18 -38.77
CA LYS A 249 -23.74 8.37 -38.71
C LYS A 249 -23.78 7.23 -39.76
N GLU A 250 -24.93 6.58 -39.96
CA GLU A 250 -25.09 5.58 -41.02
C GLU A 250 -24.91 6.18 -42.42
N ALA A 251 -25.44 7.39 -42.65
CA ALA A 251 -25.25 8.09 -43.92
C ALA A 251 -23.77 8.45 -44.18
N MET A 252 -23.03 8.90 -43.15
CA MET A 252 -21.58 9.21 -43.26
C MET A 252 -20.71 7.98 -43.49
N SER A 253 -21.07 6.83 -42.95
CA SER A 253 -20.32 5.58 -43.16
C SER A 253 -20.49 5.00 -44.55
N PHE A 254 -21.58 5.34 -45.28
CA PHE A 254 -21.77 4.95 -46.67
C PHE A 254 -20.99 5.84 -47.65
N ASP A 255 -20.70 7.08 -47.29
CA ASP A 255 -19.91 8.00 -48.13
C ASP A 255 -18.39 7.80 -48.00
N GLU A 256 -17.90 7.05 -47.01
CA GLU A 256 -16.47 6.68 -46.84
C GLU A 256 -16.10 5.34 -47.52
N GLU A 257 -17.05 4.58 -48.04
CA GLU A 257 -16.81 3.32 -48.75
C GLU A 257 -16.95 3.43 -50.29
N GLU A 258 -17.21 4.60 -50.88
CA GLU A 258 -17.10 4.89 -52.32
C GLU A 258 -15.79 5.66 -52.62
#